data_6e6e98bf413ddcad3f3df196c484bf71
#
_entry.id   6e6e98bf413ddcad3f3df196c484bf71
#
_cell.length_a   1.000
_cell.length_b   1.000
_cell.length_c   1.000
_cell.angle_alpha   90.00
_cell.angle_beta   90.00
_cell.angle_gamma   90.00
#
_symmetry.space_group_name_H-M   'P 1'
#
loop_
_entity.id
_entity.type
_entity.pdbx_description
1 polymer ?
#
loop_
_entity_poly.entity_id
_entity_poly.type
_entity_poly.pdbx_seq_one_letter_code
_entity_poly.pdbx_strand_id
1 'polypeptide(L)'
;MIPIDKSTKLKHLNLKNPFIRSAVHSFLGDTDGFMTDVEYQMYNDLAANHIALIISGHCCVLAGGLANKEQIRIDDDKYIPQFTKAAEIIHKHNSLFMPQINHAGPRAIDTDEYYDVSECDLRKDRHAAALSMEQIETIRESFIAAAYRLKQAGVDGVQIHAAHSYLLSRFIDETFNERTDIYGGNIENRFRLCAQIISGIKEKCGADFPVAIKINNDTNADDRKYAYDMEYIIRKCQELDVEFIEWSGVDFLSKSRTDSLYYFDRINSFAKHTTLPISIVGGIKSIEDIEKIQNSNIPLISLGRALICEPDILTKFATGQSDKSLCVSCNRCFAVPHLHKNIRCVLHWKKIRQTQKNK
;
A
#
# COMPACT_ATOMS: atom_id res chain seq x y z
N MET A 1 4.62 -24.51 -11.32
CA MET A 1 3.98 -23.53 -12.24
C MET A 1 3.21 -22.54 -11.40
N ILE A 2 3.38 -21.23 -11.64
CA ILE A 2 2.70 -20.21 -10.82
C ILE A 2 1.17 -20.19 -11.09
N PRO A 3 0.31 -19.87 -10.10
CA PRO A 3 -1.13 -20.03 -10.18
C PRO A 3 -1.82 -18.82 -10.85
N ILE A 4 -1.46 -18.47 -12.05
CA ILE A 4 -2.07 -17.32 -12.77
C ILE A 4 -3.53 -17.56 -13.17
N ASP A 5 -3.95 -18.83 -13.28
CA ASP A 5 -5.30 -19.24 -13.65
C ASP A 5 -6.13 -19.73 -12.45
N LYS A 6 -5.57 -19.64 -11.24
CA LYS A 6 -6.24 -20.07 -10.01
C LYS A 6 -6.90 -18.87 -9.33
N SER A 7 -8.23 -18.76 -9.49
CA SER A 7 -8.99 -17.72 -8.80
C SER A 7 -8.84 -17.79 -7.28
N THR A 8 -8.86 -16.64 -6.63
CA THR A 8 -8.80 -16.50 -5.18
C THR A 8 -10.02 -15.73 -4.71
N LYS A 9 -10.89 -16.42 -3.97
CA LYS A 9 -12.10 -15.82 -3.41
C LYS A 9 -11.77 -15.21 -2.05
N LEU A 10 -12.04 -13.94 -1.90
CA LEU A 10 -12.09 -13.23 -0.62
C LEU A 10 -13.56 -13.06 -0.21
N LYS A 11 -13.83 -12.33 0.86
CA LYS A 11 -15.19 -12.18 1.36
C LYS A 11 -16.08 -11.45 0.35
N HIS A 12 -15.63 -10.30 -0.14
CA HIS A 12 -16.38 -9.43 -1.05
C HIS A 12 -15.72 -9.32 -2.44
N LEU A 13 -14.49 -9.82 -2.63
CA LEU A 13 -13.77 -9.77 -3.88
C LEU A 13 -13.50 -11.15 -4.46
N ASN A 14 -13.58 -11.26 -5.79
CA ASN A 14 -13.17 -12.44 -6.53
C ASN A 14 -11.96 -12.06 -7.42
N LEU A 15 -10.78 -12.48 -7.01
CA LEU A 15 -9.56 -12.25 -7.76
C LEU A 15 -9.34 -13.34 -8.81
N LYS A 16 -8.96 -12.98 -10.04
CA LYS A 16 -8.63 -13.97 -11.09
C LYS A 16 -7.43 -14.87 -10.72
N ASN A 17 -6.59 -14.42 -9.78
CA ASN A 17 -5.45 -15.15 -9.22
C ASN A 17 -4.97 -14.46 -7.91
N PRO A 18 -4.02 -14.98 -7.15
CA PRO A 18 -3.59 -14.40 -5.88
C PRO A 18 -2.63 -13.21 -6.00
N PHE A 19 -2.28 -12.75 -7.20
CA PHE A 19 -1.25 -11.74 -7.39
C PHE A 19 -1.79 -10.32 -7.32
N ILE A 20 -1.19 -9.53 -6.42
CA ILE A 20 -1.52 -8.13 -6.17
C ILE A 20 -0.32 -7.25 -6.55
N ARG A 21 -0.57 -6.14 -7.23
CA ARG A 21 0.40 -5.05 -7.27
C ARG A 21 0.28 -4.27 -5.97
N SER A 22 1.26 -4.43 -5.08
CA SER A 22 1.36 -3.65 -3.85
C SER A 22 1.45 -2.15 -4.14
N ALA A 23 0.86 -1.33 -3.28
CA ALA A 23 0.98 0.11 -3.39
C ALA A 23 2.45 0.56 -3.47
N VAL A 24 2.78 1.26 -4.54
CA VAL A 24 4.08 1.92 -4.74
C VAL A 24 3.81 3.31 -5.28
N HIS A 25 4.34 4.31 -4.60
CA HIS A 25 4.23 5.68 -5.09
C HIS A 25 4.99 5.84 -6.41
N SER A 26 4.28 6.20 -7.47
CA SER A 26 4.80 6.23 -8.84
C SER A 26 5.53 7.53 -9.18
N PHE A 27 5.19 8.64 -8.51
CA PHE A 27 5.56 10.01 -8.89
C PHE A 27 5.16 10.32 -10.35
N LEU A 28 4.03 9.79 -10.78
CA LEU A 28 3.47 9.96 -12.13
C LEU A 28 2.25 10.89 -12.16
N GLY A 29 1.78 11.36 -11.00
CA GLY A 29 0.79 12.42 -10.94
C GLY A 29 1.38 13.75 -11.42
N ASP A 30 0.51 14.66 -11.86
CA ASP A 30 0.90 16.04 -12.10
C ASP A 30 0.90 16.86 -10.80
N THR A 31 1.32 18.12 -10.87
CA THR A 31 1.39 19.01 -9.71
C THR A 31 0.03 19.47 -9.18
N ASP A 32 -1.03 19.23 -9.95
CA ASP A 32 -2.41 19.53 -9.56
C ASP A 32 -3.10 18.30 -8.93
N GLY A 33 -2.41 17.16 -8.86
CA GLY A 33 -2.86 15.92 -8.23
C GLY A 33 -3.65 14.98 -9.14
N PHE A 34 -3.55 15.16 -10.46
CA PHE A 34 -4.19 14.28 -11.43
C PHE A 34 -3.23 13.20 -11.95
N MET A 35 -3.79 12.03 -12.30
CA MET A 35 -3.07 10.95 -12.98
C MET A 35 -2.71 11.37 -14.40
N THR A 36 -1.47 11.11 -14.80
CA THR A 36 -1.03 11.34 -16.19
C THR A 36 -1.31 10.12 -17.09
N ASP A 37 -1.23 10.29 -18.40
CA ASP A 37 -1.39 9.19 -19.35
C ASP A 37 -0.33 8.08 -19.14
N VAL A 38 0.84 8.43 -18.64
CA VAL A 38 1.89 7.46 -18.29
C VAL A 38 1.46 6.57 -17.13
N GLU A 39 0.74 7.11 -16.13
CA GLU A 39 0.22 6.32 -15.01
C GLU A 39 -0.92 5.40 -15.46
N TYR A 40 -1.83 5.86 -16.32
CA TYR A 40 -2.86 5.00 -16.91
C TYR A 40 -2.26 3.87 -17.73
N GLN A 41 -1.21 4.16 -18.53
CA GLN A 41 -0.52 3.12 -19.29
C GLN A 41 0.16 2.09 -18.37
N MET A 42 0.78 2.53 -17.28
CA MET A 42 1.34 1.62 -16.27
C MET A 42 0.28 0.67 -15.70
N TYR A 43 -0.91 1.17 -15.36
CA TYR A 43 -2.00 0.33 -14.86
C TYR A 43 -2.51 -0.66 -15.91
N ASN A 44 -2.65 -0.21 -17.18
CA ASN A 44 -2.99 -1.07 -18.30
C ASN A 44 -1.99 -2.22 -18.47
N ASP A 45 -0.69 -1.92 -18.47
CA ASP A 45 0.37 -2.91 -18.65
C ASP A 45 0.39 -3.95 -17.51
N LEU A 46 0.19 -3.52 -16.27
CA LEU A 46 0.10 -4.41 -15.11
C LEU A 46 -1.12 -5.34 -15.20
N ALA A 47 -2.30 -4.80 -15.53
CA ALA A 47 -3.54 -5.55 -15.64
C ALA A 47 -3.49 -6.58 -16.79
N ALA A 48 -2.91 -6.20 -17.93
CA ALA A 48 -2.69 -7.07 -19.09
C ALA A 48 -1.72 -8.23 -18.79
N ASN A 49 -0.84 -8.08 -17.80
CA ASN A 49 0.17 -9.07 -17.41
C ASN A 49 -0.18 -9.83 -16.12
N HIS A 50 -1.42 -10.27 -16.01
CA HIS A 50 -1.95 -11.19 -14.97
C HIS A 50 -2.02 -10.63 -13.54
N ILE A 51 -1.80 -9.35 -13.28
CA ILE A 51 -2.09 -8.79 -11.97
C ILE A 51 -3.60 -8.80 -11.73
N ALA A 52 -4.05 -9.46 -10.65
CA ALA A 52 -5.47 -9.59 -10.35
C ALA A 52 -6.03 -8.36 -9.61
N LEU A 53 -5.27 -7.79 -8.71
CA LEU A 53 -5.64 -6.59 -7.96
C LEU A 53 -4.51 -5.56 -8.04
N ILE A 54 -4.83 -4.37 -8.50
CA ILE A 54 -3.89 -3.24 -8.52
C ILE A 54 -4.23 -2.30 -7.38
N ILE A 55 -3.30 -2.18 -6.41
CA ILE A 55 -3.37 -1.14 -5.40
C ILE A 55 -2.58 0.06 -5.94
N SER A 56 -3.20 1.23 -6.02
CA SER A 56 -2.54 2.45 -6.54
C SER A 56 -1.36 2.89 -5.66
N GLY A 57 -0.57 3.85 -6.13
CA GLY A 57 0.21 4.69 -5.22
C GLY A 57 -0.71 5.37 -4.20
N HIS A 58 -0.17 5.74 -3.04
CA HIS A 58 -1.00 6.36 -2.01
C HIS A 58 -1.58 7.70 -2.47
N CYS A 59 -2.90 7.88 -2.28
CA CYS A 59 -3.66 9.06 -2.67
C CYS A 59 -3.85 9.96 -1.46
N CYS A 60 -3.68 11.28 -1.63
CA CYS A 60 -3.89 12.25 -0.58
C CYS A 60 -5.39 12.46 -0.32
N VAL A 61 -5.80 12.34 0.96
CA VAL A 61 -7.21 12.50 1.40
C VAL A 61 -7.54 13.87 1.93
N LEU A 62 -6.53 14.70 2.22
CA LEU A 62 -6.66 16.06 2.77
C LEU A 62 -5.46 16.89 2.33
N ALA A 63 -5.68 18.11 1.85
CA ALA A 63 -4.62 18.98 1.31
C ALA A 63 -3.40 19.13 2.23
N GLY A 64 -3.61 19.31 3.54
CA GLY A 64 -2.54 19.35 4.55
C GLY A 64 -1.81 18.02 4.80
N GLY A 65 -2.21 16.94 4.14
CA GLY A 65 -1.60 15.61 4.22
C GLY A 65 -0.83 15.18 2.97
N LEU A 66 -0.48 16.10 2.08
CA LEU A 66 0.22 15.81 0.83
C LEU A 66 1.69 15.42 1.08
N ALA A 67 2.12 14.26 0.58
CA ALA A 67 3.49 13.76 0.79
C ALA A 67 4.52 14.30 -0.21
N ASN A 68 4.11 14.66 -1.39
CA ASN A 68 4.92 15.31 -2.44
C ASN A 68 4.01 15.88 -3.54
N LYS A 69 4.59 16.71 -4.42
CA LYS A 69 3.84 17.46 -5.44
C LYS A 69 3.23 16.59 -6.54
N GLU A 70 3.81 15.42 -6.78
CA GLU A 70 3.36 14.47 -7.81
C GLU A 70 2.44 13.38 -7.22
N GLN A 71 1.92 13.57 -6.02
CA GLN A 71 0.98 12.65 -5.40
C GLN A 71 -0.43 12.87 -5.95
N ILE A 72 -1.07 11.80 -6.43
CA ILE A 72 -2.47 11.83 -6.84
C ILE A 72 -3.38 12.14 -5.63
N ARG A 73 -4.48 12.84 -5.88
CA ARG A 73 -5.38 13.35 -4.84
C ARG A 73 -6.79 12.78 -5.00
N ILE A 74 -7.51 12.73 -3.89
CA ILE A 74 -8.93 12.37 -3.79
C ILE A 74 -9.66 13.17 -2.70
N ASP A 75 -9.08 14.27 -2.28
CA ASP A 75 -9.63 15.18 -1.26
C ASP A 75 -10.74 16.10 -1.77
N ASP A 76 -11.05 16.08 -3.07
CA ASP A 76 -12.10 16.86 -3.72
C ASP A 76 -12.81 16.03 -4.79
N ASP A 77 -14.09 16.34 -5.07
CA ASP A 77 -14.91 15.60 -6.05
C ASP A 77 -14.38 15.73 -7.49
N LYS A 78 -13.66 16.82 -7.81
CA LYS A 78 -13.01 17.01 -9.12
C LYS A 78 -12.04 15.89 -9.49
N TYR A 79 -11.56 15.14 -8.51
CA TYR A 79 -10.64 14.02 -8.72
C TYR A 79 -11.33 12.68 -9.01
N ILE A 80 -12.66 12.57 -8.86
CA ILE A 80 -13.42 11.34 -9.14
C ILE A 80 -13.17 10.82 -10.56
N PRO A 81 -13.22 11.65 -11.63
CA PRO A 81 -13.11 11.15 -13.01
C PRO A 81 -11.79 10.44 -13.32
N GLN A 82 -10.68 10.81 -12.68
CA GLN A 82 -9.40 10.14 -12.91
C GLN A 82 -9.40 8.69 -12.42
N PHE A 83 -10.06 8.40 -11.30
CA PHE A 83 -10.19 7.04 -10.77
C PHE A 83 -11.19 6.22 -11.57
N THR A 84 -12.27 6.82 -12.08
CA THR A 84 -13.19 6.18 -13.02
C THR A 84 -12.45 5.70 -14.27
N LYS A 85 -11.67 6.59 -14.91
CA LYS A 85 -10.85 6.23 -16.09
C LYS A 85 -9.85 5.10 -15.75
N ALA A 86 -9.20 5.14 -14.60
CA ALA A 86 -8.26 4.10 -14.17
C ALA A 86 -8.96 2.75 -13.96
N ALA A 87 -10.10 2.75 -13.27
CA ALA A 87 -10.92 1.55 -13.05
C ALA A 87 -11.36 0.92 -14.38
N GLU A 88 -11.89 1.70 -15.32
CA GLU A 88 -12.28 1.23 -16.64
C GLU A 88 -11.12 0.57 -17.42
N ILE A 89 -9.92 1.16 -17.36
CA ILE A 89 -8.73 0.61 -18.01
C ILE A 89 -8.35 -0.75 -17.40
N ILE A 90 -8.36 -0.85 -16.08
CA ILE A 90 -7.98 -2.05 -15.35
C ILE A 90 -9.01 -3.17 -15.53
N HIS A 91 -10.30 -2.83 -15.46
CA HIS A 91 -11.42 -3.77 -15.59
C HIS A 91 -11.46 -4.45 -16.96
N LYS A 92 -10.99 -3.81 -18.05
CA LYS A 92 -10.86 -4.43 -19.39
C LYS A 92 -10.04 -5.72 -19.40
N HIS A 93 -9.19 -5.92 -18.38
CA HIS A 93 -8.33 -7.09 -18.23
C HIS A 93 -8.82 -8.07 -17.15
N ASN A 94 -10.07 -7.96 -16.69
CA ASN A 94 -10.60 -8.73 -15.56
C ASN A 94 -9.71 -8.60 -14.30
N SER A 95 -9.14 -7.42 -14.09
CA SER A 95 -8.37 -7.04 -12.90
C SER A 95 -9.19 -6.08 -12.07
N LEU A 96 -8.95 -6.05 -10.77
CA LEU A 96 -9.62 -5.15 -9.83
C LEU A 96 -8.71 -3.96 -9.47
N PHE A 97 -9.32 -2.85 -9.07
CA PHE A 97 -8.64 -1.62 -8.71
C PHE A 97 -9.00 -1.16 -7.28
N MET A 98 -7.99 -1.01 -6.43
CA MET A 98 -8.15 -0.61 -5.04
C MET A 98 -7.19 0.55 -4.73
N PRO A 99 -7.59 1.83 -4.84
CA PRO A 99 -6.73 2.94 -4.48
C PRO A 99 -6.33 2.90 -3.00
N GLN A 100 -5.04 3.20 -2.73
CA GLN A 100 -4.55 3.35 -1.35
C GLN A 100 -4.75 4.80 -0.88
N ILE A 101 -5.47 5.00 0.22
CA ILE A 101 -5.75 6.33 0.80
C ILE A 101 -4.79 6.62 1.96
N ASN A 102 -4.28 7.87 2.02
CA ASN A 102 -3.20 8.25 2.92
C ASN A 102 -3.25 9.72 3.38
N HIS A 103 -2.69 9.96 4.55
CA HIS A 103 -2.29 11.27 5.06
C HIS A 103 -0.82 11.21 5.47
N ALA A 104 -0.01 12.14 4.97
CA ALA A 104 1.45 12.09 5.18
C ALA A 104 1.88 12.36 6.61
N GLY A 105 1.00 12.96 7.43
CA GLY A 105 1.35 13.35 8.80
C GLY A 105 2.53 14.32 8.81
N PRO A 106 3.53 14.12 9.66
CA PRO A 106 4.67 15.03 9.78
C PRO A 106 5.57 15.06 8.54
N ARG A 107 5.33 14.18 7.57
CA ARG A 107 6.01 14.20 6.26
C ARG A 107 5.28 15.02 5.21
N ALA A 108 4.21 15.71 5.58
CA ALA A 108 3.49 16.59 4.67
C ALA A 108 4.40 17.68 4.12
N ILE A 109 4.10 18.10 2.88
CA ILE A 109 4.78 19.21 2.21
C ILE A 109 3.77 20.35 1.94
N ASP A 110 4.29 21.51 1.53
CA ASP A 110 3.48 22.66 1.15
C ASP A 110 2.48 23.06 2.28
N THR A 111 2.94 22.98 3.54
CA THR A 111 2.21 23.43 4.73
C THR A 111 3.11 24.29 5.60
N ASP A 112 2.54 25.33 6.20
CA ASP A 112 3.26 26.20 7.14
C ASP A 112 3.35 25.57 8.53
N GLU A 113 2.45 24.62 8.84
CA GLU A 113 2.39 23.94 10.12
C GLU A 113 2.46 22.43 9.93
N TYR A 114 3.26 21.79 10.76
CA TYR A 114 3.41 20.33 10.77
C TYR A 114 2.72 19.75 11.99
N TYR A 115 2.00 18.65 11.76
CA TYR A 115 1.28 17.93 12.80
C TYR A 115 1.65 16.46 12.81
N ASP A 116 1.72 15.89 14.01
CA ASP A 116 1.95 14.48 14.24
C ASP A 116 0.98 13.94 15.31
N VAL A 117 1.04 12.65 15.56
CA VAL A 117 0.29 12.00 16.63
C VAL A 117 0.63 12.61 18.00
N SER A 118 1.91 12.91 18.25
CA SER A 118 2.44 13.60 19.41
C SER A 118 3.42 14.69 18.98
N GLU A 119 3.65 15.64 19.84
CA GLU A 119 4.62 16.71 19.60
C GLU A 119 6.03 16.13 19.41
N CYS A 120 6.73 16.54 18.36
CA CYS A 120 8.09 16.07 18.11
C CYS A 120 8.90 16.99 17.22
N ASP A 121 10.20 16.96 17.37
CA ASP A 121 11.17 17.58 16.46
C ASP A 121 11.50 16.61 15.31
N LEU A 122 11.15 16.97 14.11
CA LEU A 122 11.40 16.17 12.92
C LEU A 122 12.83 16.34 12.39
N ARG A 123 13.34 17.57 12.44
CA ARG A 123 14.69 18.00 12.07
C ARG A 123 15.01 19.29 12.84
N LYS A 124 16.24 19.78 12.74
CA LYS A 124 16.71 21.00 13.45
C LYS A 124 15.82 22.25 13.26
N ASP A 125 15.09 22.32 12.17
CA ASP A 125 14.29 23.47 11.73
C ASP A 125 12.80 23.15 11.53
N ARG A 126 12.36 21.94 11.91
CA ARG A 126 11.00 21.51 11.70
C ARG A 126 10.44 20.84 12.94
N HIS A 127 9.48 21.50 13.55
CA HIS A 127 8.70 21.02 14.69
C HIS A 127 7.31 20.59 14.22
N ALA A 128 6.80 19.49 14.77
CA ALA A 128 5.41 19.06 14.56
C ALA A 128 4.66 19.14 15.89
N ALA A 129 3.55 19.87 15.90
CA ALA A 129 2.66 19.91 17.03
C ALA A 129 1.81 18.64 17.11
N ALA A 130 1.39 18.27 18.32
CA ALA A 130 0.44 17.18 18.50
C ALA A 130 -0.93 17.54 17.91
N LEU A 131 -1.53 16.63 17.14
CA LEU A 131 -2.88 16.79 16.61
C LEU A 131 -3.90 17.02 17.75
N SER A 132 -4.77 18.03 17.61
CA SER A 132 -5.92 18.20 18.48
C SER A 132 -7.00 17.15 18.17
N MET A 133 -7.98 17.00 19.08
CA MET A 133 -9.13 16.11 18.87
C MET A 133 -9.95 16.52 17.63
N GLU A 134 -10.11 17.81 17.38
CA GLU A 134 -10.82 18.35 16.23
C GLU A 134 -10.08 18.04 14.92
N GLN A 135 -8.74 18.16 14.90
CA GLN A 135 -7.93 17.80 13.75
C GLN A 135 -7.97 16.30 13.46
N ILE A 136 -7.95 15.45 14.50
CA ILE A 136 -8.11 14.00 14.36
C ILE A 136 -9.47 13.66 13.74
N GLU A 137 -10.53 14.33 14.18
CA GLU A 137 -11.87 14.17 13.63
C GLU A 137 -11.94 14.60 12.16
N THR A 138 -11.35 15.75 11.81
CA THR A 138 -11.27 16.24 10.42
C THR A 138 -10.53 15.23 9.52
N ILE A 139 -9.45 14.67 10.00
CA ILE A 139 -8.67 13.65 9.28
C ILE A 139 -9.53 12.38 9.11
N ARG A 140 -10.21 11.90 10.16
CA ARG A 140 -11.12 10.76 10.09
C ARG A 140 -12.16 10.93 8.98
N GLU A 141 -12.86 12.06 9.00
CA GLU A 141 -13.89 12.38 8.01
C GLU A 141 -13.31 12.48 6.58
N SER A 142 -12.08 13.00 6.44
CA SER A 142 -11.41 13.08 5.13
C SER A 142 -11.13 11.69 4.53
N PHE A 143 -10.74 10.71 5.34
CA PHE A 143 -10.58 9.32 4.87
C PHE A 143 -11.90 8.71 4.44
N ILE A 144 -12.99 8.95 5.20
CA ILE A 144 -14.33 8.43 4.89
C ILE A 144 -14.86 9.08 3.60
N ALA A 145 -14.70 10.40 3.46
CA ALA A 145 -15.11 11.12 2.26
C ALA A 145 -14.31 10.66 1.01
N ALA A 146 -13.01 10.47 1.15
CA ALA A 146 -12.16 9.95 0.08
C ALA A 146 -12.60 8.55 -0.38
N ALA A 147 -12.90 7.64 0.55
CA ALA A 147 -13.41 6.31 0.22
C ALA A 147 -14.78 6.38 -0.51
N TYR A 148 -15.65 7.28 -0.10
CA TYR A 148 -16.93 7.48 -0.76
C TYR A 148 -16.78 8.02 -2.20
N ARG A 149 -15.88 8.99 -2.44
CA ARG A 149 -15.55 9.46 -3.80
C ARG A 149 -14.99 8.32 -4.66
N LEU A 150 -14.14 7.48 -4.11
CA LEU A 150 -13.59 6.30 -4.80
C LEU A 150 -14.68 5.28 -5.13
N LYS A 151 -15.63 5.04 -4.22
CA LYS A 151 -16.82 4.22 -4.53
C LYS A 151 -17.63 4.80 -5.70
N GLN A 152 -17.85 6.12 -5.73
CA GLN A 152 -18.53 6.80 -6.83
C GLN A 152 -17.76 6.69 -8.16
N ALA A 153 -16.44 6.61 -8.09
CA ALA A 153 -15.58 6.38 -9.25
C ALA A 153 -15.64 4.94 -9.81
N GLY A 154 -16.34 4.01 -9.13
CA GLY A 154 -16.47 2.63 -9.58
C GLY A 154 -15.26 1.76 -9.32
N VAL A 155 -14.42 2.08 -8.31
CA VAL A 155 -13.33 1.20 -7.87
C VAL A 155 -13.86 0.05 -7.02
N ASP A 156 -13.08 -1.02 -6.90
CA ASP A 156 -13.50 -2.27 -6.25
C ASP A 156 -13.29 -2.29 -4.73
N GLY A 157 -12.73 -1.22 -4.17
CA GLY A 157 -12.48 -1.05 -2.75
C GLY A 157 -11.40 -0.01 -2.47
N VAL A 158 -11.01 0.12 -1.20
CA VAL A 158 -9.92 1.01 -0.79
C VAL A 158 -8.95 0.32 0.15
N GLN A 159 -7.67 0.68 0.07
CA GLN A 159 -6.67 0.26 1.05
C GLN A 159 -6.27 1.45 1.93
N ILE A 160 -6.39 1.29 3.24
CA ILE A 160 -5.95 2.28 4.23
C ILE A 160 -4.44 2.13 4.42
N HIS A 161 -3.69 3.23 4.27
CA HIS A 161 -2.25 3.23 4.51
C HIS A 161 -1.92 3.49 5.97
N ALA A 162 -1.71 2.43 6.75
CA ALA A 162 -1.31 2.48 8.15
C ALA A 162 0.11 1.91 8.36
N ALA A 163 1.03 2.24 7.43
CA ALA A 163 2.40 1.75 7.41
C ALA A 163 3.40 2.86 7.07
N HIS A 164 4.70 2.54 7.12
CA HIS A 164 5.83 3.32 6.60
C HIS A 164 6.01 4.70 7.25
N SER A 165 5.67 4.84 8.53
CA SER A 165 5.74 6.09 9.31
C SER A 165 4.93 7.24 8.70
N TYR A 166 3.85 6.94 7.97
CA TYR A 166 2.79 7.89 7.67
C TYR A 166 1.83 8.01 8.86
N LEU A 167 0.92 8.97 8.84
CA LEU A 167 0.15 9.38 10.02
C LEU A 167 -0.47 8.20 10.78
N LEU A 168 -1.25 7.35 10.11
CA LEU A 168 -1.96 6.25 10.79
C LEU A 168 -1.01 5.23 11.40
N SER A 169 0.14 4.95 10.77
CA SER A 169 1.13 4.06 11.37
C SER A 169 1.78 4.66 12.60
N ARG A 170 1.91 5.99 12.67
CA ARG A 170 2.45 6.67 13.84
C ARG A 170 1.46 6.68 15.02
N PHE A 171 0.16 6.66 14.74
CA PHE A 171 -0.84 6.40 15.80
C PHE A 171 -0.70 5.01 16.40
N ILE A 172 -0.45 3.99 15.58
CA ILE A 172 -0.32 2.59 16.03
C ILE A 172 1.00 2.37 16.79
N ASP A 173 2.08 2.99 16.34
CA ASP A 173 3.43 2.78 16.85
C ASP A 173 3.66 3.58 18.16
N GLU A 174 3.88 2.87 19.26
CA GLU A 174 4.11 3.46 20.57
C GLU A 174 5.37 4.31 20.68
N THR A 175 6.35 4.12 19.77
CA THR A 175 7.56 4.92 19.77
C THR A 175 7.31 6.36 19.30
N PHE A 176 6.17 6.60 18.65
CA PHE A 176 5.73 7.92 18.20
C PHE A 176 4.51 8.42 18.96
N ASN A 177 3.68 7.51 19.50
CA ASN A 177 2.42 7.86 20.13
C ASN A 177 2.57 7.95 21.65
N GLU A 178 2.86 9.15 22.13
CA GLU A 178 2.97 9.50 23.55
C GLU A 178 1.68 10.11 24.12
N ARG A 179 0.55 10.02 23.38
CA ARG A 179 -0.74 10.59 23.82
C ARG A 179 -1.25 9.91 25.08
N THR A 180 -1.92 10.70 25.92
CA THR A 180 -2.56 10.26 27.17
C THR A 180 -4.10 10.24 27.09
N ASP A 181 -4.65 10.63 25.93
CA ASP A 181 -6.09 10.59 25.66
C ASP A 181 -6.54 9.24 25.06
N ILE A 182 -7.77 9.21 24.52
CA ILE A 182 -8.38 7.98 23.97
C ILE A 182 -7.66 7.40 22.74
N TYR A 183 -6.67 8.08 22.19
CA TYR A 183 -5.87 7.66 21.04
C TYR A 183 -4.46 7.20 21.42
N GLY A 184 -4.09 7.21 22.72
CA GLY A 184 -2.76 6.83 23.20
C GLY A 184 -2.75 5.72 24.24
N GLY A 185 -1.57 5.25 24.62
CA GLY A 185 -1.35 4.20 25.60
C GLY A 185 -1.43 2.78 25.01
N ASN A 186 -2.46 2.01 25.34
CA ASN A 186 -2.61 0.62 24.89
C ASN A 186 -2.96 0.52 23.41
N ILE A 187 -2.84 -0.68 22.83
CA ILE A 187 -3.08 -0.90 21.40
C ILE A 187 -4.52 -0.62 20.98
N GLU A 188 -5.49 -0.82 21.87
CA GLU A 188 -6.90 -0.51 21.63
C GLU A 188 -7.08 0.97 21.29
N ASN A 189 -6.42 1.84 22.05
CA ASN A 189 -6.44 3.28 21.84
C ASN A 189 -5.61 3.68 20.62
N ARG A 190 -4.40 3.12 20.48
CA ARG A 190 -3.50 3.45 19.36
C ARG A 190 -4.09 3.04 17.99
N PHE A 191 -4.85 1.94 17.93
CA PHE A 191 -5.53 1.49 16.71
C PHE A 191 -6.92 2.13 16.52
N ARG A 192 -7.42 2.87 17.49
CA ARG A 192 -8.77 3.45 17.50
C ARG A 192 -9.08 4.28 16.26
N LEU A 193 -8.19 5.16 15.84
CA LEU A 193 -8.41 6.00 14.66
C LEU A 193 -8.58 5.14 13.39
N CYS A 194 -7.75 4.13 13.19
CA CYS A 194 -7.91 3.20 12.08
C CYS A 194 -9.26 2.46 12.14
N ALA A 195 -9.64 1.99 13.33
CA ALA A 195 -10.93 1.31 13.53
C ALA A 195 -12.12 2.22 13.22
N GLN A 196 -12.09 3.47 13.65
CA GLN A 196 -13.13 4.47 13.37
C GLN A 196 -13.22 4.82 11.89
N ILE A 197 -12.08 4.94 11.20
CA ILE A 197 -12.04 5.14 9.74
C ILE A 197 -12.67 3.96 9.01
N ILE A 198 -12.30 2.72 9.36
CA ILE A 198 -12.86 1.51 8.74
C ILE A 198 -14.38 1.46 8.95
N SER A 199 -14.84 1.65 10.20
CA SER A 199 -16.27 1.64 10.52
C SER A 199 -17.03 2.73 9.75
N GLY A 200 -16.51 3.96 9.71
CA GLY A 200 -17.13 5.07 8.99
C GLY A 200 -17.17 4.85 7.47
N ILE A 201 -16.15 4.22 6.89
CA ILE A 201 -16.16 3.82 5.47
C ILE A 201 -17.24 2.77 5.23
N LYS A 202 -17.34 1.73 6.07
CA LYS A 202 -18.39 0.69 5.95
C LYS A 202 -19.79 1.29 6.11
N GLU A 203 -19.98 2.22 7.03
CA GLU A 203 -21.25 2.94 7.21
C GLU A 203 -21.59 3.79 5.98
N LYS A 204 -20.65 4.59 5.48
CA LYS A 204 -20.88 5.54 4.39
C LYS A 204 -20.96 4.87 3.02
N CYS A 205 -20.12 3.85 2.79
CA CYS A 205 -19.99 3.18 1.50
C CYS A 205 -20.83 1.90 1.41
N GLY A 206 -21.40 1.42 2.52
CA GLY A 206 -22.09 0.13 2.62
C GLY A 206 -21.19 -0.96 3.20
N ALA A 207 -21.82 -1.88 3.94
CA ALA A 207 -21.11 -2.94 4.67
C ALA A 207 -20.25 -3.83 3.74
N ASP A 208 -20.71 -4.08 2.52
CA ASP A 208 -20.05 -4.93 1.54
C ASP A 208 -18.92 -4.22 0.76
N PHE A 209 -18.74 -2.91 0.94
CA PHE A 209 -17.66 -2.19 0.25
C PHE A 209 -16.29 -2.64 0.78
N PRO A 210 -15.42 -3.20 -0.08
CA PRO A 210 -14.15 -3.78 0.35
C PRO A 210 -13.18 -2.75 0.93
N VAL A 211 -12.70 -3.00 2.14
CA VAL A 211 -11.69 -2.18 2.82
C VAL A 211 -10.52 -3.08 3.20
N ALA A 212 -9.34 -2.82 2.67
CA ALA A 212 -8.10 -3.44 3.10
C ALA A 212 -7.28 -2.46 3.94
N ILE A 213 -6.32 -2.97 4.68
CA ILE A 213 -5.37 -2.14 5.45
C ILE A 213 -3.94 -2.62 5.21
N LYS A 214 -3.02 -1.68 5.04
CA LYS A 214 -1.59 -1.97 5.01
C LYS A 214 -0.95 -1.53 6.31
N ILE A 215 -0.27 -2.47 6.99
CA ILE A 215 0.38 -2.27 8.28
C ILE A 215 1.87 -2.59 8.22
N ASN A 216 2.63 -2.09 9.21
CA ASN A 216 4.04 -2.44 9.35
C ASN A 216 4.21 -3.83 9.94
N ASN A 217 5.20 -4.55 9.40
CA ASN A 217 5.86 -5.64 10.09
C ASN A 217 7.14 -5.07 10.69
N ASP A 218 7.11 -4.71 11.96
CA ASP A 218 8.27 -4.17 12.62
C ASP A 218 9.22 -5.30 13.07
N THR A 219 10.50 -5.14 12.78
CA THR A 219 11.55 -6.11 13.12
C THR A 219 12.26 -5.76 14.41
N ASN A 220 12.05 -4.55 14.96
CA ASN A 220 12.75 -4.05 16.15
C ASN A 220 11.91 -4.11 17.44
N ALA A 221 10.60 -4.46 17.33
CA ALA A 221 9.74 -4.56 18.49
C ALA A 221 10.12 -5.75 19.38
N ASP A 222 9.94 -5.61 20.68
CA ASP A 222 9.92 -6.76 21.61
C ASP A 222 8.93 -7.78 21.08
N ASP A 223 9.39 -8.98 20.80
CA ASP A 223 8.59 -10.00 20.12
C ASP A 223 7.25 -10.28 20.78
N ARG A 224 7.18 -10.22 22.13
CA ARG A 224 5.94 -10.48 22.89
C ARG A 224 4.93 -9.34 22.75
N LYS A 225 5.41 -8.10 22.87
CA LYS A 225 4.56 -6.91 22.75
C LYS A 225 4.06 -6.74 21.34
N TYR A 226 4.95 -6.90 20.39
CA TYR A 226 4.59 -6.88 18.97
C TYR A 226 3.53 -7.95 18.64
N ALA A 227 3.70 -9.18 19.16
CA ALA A 227 2.75 -10.25 18.94
C ALA A 227 1.36 -9.89 19.51
N TYR A 228 1.30 -9.37 20.72
CA TYR A 228 0.05 -8.91 21.36
C TYR A 228 -0.65 -7.82 20.54
N ASP A 229 0.11 -6.79 20.13
CA ASP A 229 -0.43 -5.69 19.31
C ASP A 229 -0.98 -6.20 17.99
N MET A 230 -0.28 -7.11 17.30
CA MET A 230 -0.69 -7.67 16.02
C MET A 230 -1.91 -8.59 16.16
N GLU A 231 -1.98 -9.41 17.19
CA GLU A 231 -3.16 -10.24 17.49
C GLU A 231 -4.41 -9.37 17.73
N TYR A 232 -4.26 -8.26 18.46
CA TYR A 232 -5.34 -7.31 18.64
C TYR A 232 -5.79 -6.71 17.30
N ILE A 233 -4.84 -6.20 16.48
CA ILE A 233 -5.13 -5.59 15.18
C ILE A 233 -5.83 -6.59 14.27
N ILE A 234 -5.34 -7.82 14.16
CA ILE A 234 -5.96 -8.87 13.33
C ILE A 234 -7.40 -9.12 13.76
N ARG A 235 -7.61 -9.37 15.06
CA ARG A 235 -8.95 -9.60 15.60
C ARG A 235 -9.88 -8.42 15.35
N LYS A 236 -9.38 -7.18 15.57
CA LYS A 236 -10.18 -5.97 15.33
C LYS A 236 -10.51 -5.77 13.86
N CYS A 237 -9.59 -6.06 12.96
CA CYS A 237 -9.84 -6.06 11.52
C CYS A 237 -10.88 -7.12 11.12
N GLN A 238 -10.89 -8.31 11.73
CA GLN A 238 -11.93 -9.32 11.51
C GLN A 238 -13.31 -8.83 11.98
N GLU A 239 -13.39 -8.23 13.18
CA GLU A 239 -14.63 -7.65 13.72
C GLU A 239 -15.19 -6.53 12.83
N LEU A 240 -14.33 -5.76 12.21
CA LEU A 240 -14.66 -4.63 11.32
C LEU A 240 -14.85 -5.02 9.85
N ASP A 241 -14.82 -6.32 9.56
CA ASP A 241 -15.02 -6.83 8.21
C ASP A 241 -14.02 -6.28 7.18
N VAL A 242 -12.74 -6.22 7.57
CA VAL A 242 -11.64 -5.89 6.66
C VAL A 242 -11.44 -7.03 5.66
N GLU A 243 -11.24 -6.71 4.39
CA GLU A 243 -11.11 -7.69 3.30
C GLU A 243 -9.82 -8.49 3.40
N PHE A 244 -8.70 -7.81 3.65
CA PHE A 244 -7.39 -8.41 3.94
C PHE A 244 -6.44 -7.41 4.59
N ILE A 245 -5.40 -7.92 5.25
CA ILE A 245 -4.26 -7.13 5.72
C ILE A 245 -3.09 -7.35 4.76
N GLU A 246 -2.52 -6.27 4.22
CA GLU A 246 -1.22 -6.32 3.54
C GLU A 246 -0.11 -5.98 4.54
N TRP A 247 0.78 -6.94 4.78
CA TRP A 247 1.89 -6.77 5.71
C TRP A 247 3.18 -6.36 4.99
N SER A 248 3.72 -5.20 5.36
CA SER A 248 4.92 -4.59 4.78
C SER A 248 5.90 -4.19 5.87
N GLY A 249 7.18 -4.24 5.61
CA GLY A 249 8.20 -3.80 6.58
C GLY A 249 8.73 -2.40 6.28
N VAL A 250 9.17 -1.72 7.34
CA VAL A 250 9.80 -0.38 7.26
C VAL A 250 11.28 -0.46 6.85
N ASP A 251 11.91 -1.60 7.08
CA ASP A 251 13.34 -1.84 6.93
C ASP A 251 13.75 -2.47 5.58
N PHE A 252 12.84 -2.54 4.60
CA PHE A 252 13.10 -3.20 3.31
C PHE A 252 14.31 -2.61 2.55
N LEU A 253 14.69 -1.37 2.84
CA LEU A 253 15.86 -0.73 2.24
C LEU A 253 17.19 -1.27 2.78
N SER A 254 17.21 -1.77 4.02
CA SER A 254 18.39 -2.34 4.68
C SER A 254 18.60 -3.82 4.38
N LYS A 255 17.57 -4.51 3.83
CA LYS A 255 17.67 -5.94 3.51
C LYS A 255 18.72 -6.21 2.44
N SER A 256 19.43 -7.33 2.59
CA SER A 256 20.42 -7.78 1.61
C SER A 256 19.80 -7.98 0.22
N ARG A 257 20.60 -7.73 -0.82
CA ARG A 257 20.19 -8.00 -2.21
C ARG A 257 19.96 -9.47 -2.50
N THR A 258 20.60 -10.34 -1.75
CA THR A 258 20.48 -11.81 -1.85
C THR A 258 19.23 -12.33 -1.13
N ASP A 259 18.73 -11.59 -0.12
CA ASP A 259 17.58 -12.04 0.65
C ASP A 259 16.30 -12.02 -0.20
N SER A 260 15.41 -12.95 0.08
CA SER A 260 14.05 -13.00 -0.42
C SER A 260 13.09 -13.20 0.74
N LEU A 261 11.81 -12.99 0.51
CA LEU A 261 10.74 -13.25 1.48
C LEU A 261 11.03 -12.66 2.87
N TYR A 262 11.45 -11.39 2.92
CA TYR A 262 12.02 -10.72 4.10
C TYR A 262 11.23 -10.90 5.40
N TYR A 263 9.91 -11.06 5.31
CA TYR A 263 9.00 -11.07 6.46
C TYR A 263 8.20 -12.38 6.55
N PHE A 264 8.53 -13.38 5.75
CA PHE A 264 7.72 -14.58 5.56
C PHE A 264 7.45 -15.33 6.85
N ASP A 265 8.48 -15.66 7.63
CA ASP A 265 8.34 -16.53 8.79
C ASP A 265 7.43 -15.90 9.86
N ARG A 266 7.61 -14.59 10.11
CA ARG A 266 6.78 -13.84 11.05
C ARG A 266 5.33 -13.71 10.57
N ILE A 267 5.13 -13.33 9.32
CA ILE A 267 3.78 -13.20 8.74
C ILE A 267 3.07 -14.54 8.72
N ASN A 268 3.76 -15.62 8.34
CA ASN A 268 3.19 -16.95 8.31
C ASN A 268 2.83 -17.48 9.72
N SER A 269 3.56 -17.06 10.76
CA SER A 269 3.21 -17.42 12.13
C SER A 269 1.84 -16.86 12.54
N PHE A 270 1.50 -15.64 12.15
CA PHE A 270 0.17 -15.05 12.40
C PHE A 270 -0.90 -15.61 11.46
N ALA A 271 -0.56 -15.82 10.17
CA ALA A 271 -1.51 -16.34 9.18
C ALA A 271 -2.09 -17.71 9.56
N LYS A 272 -1.38 -18.51 10.35
CA LYS A 272 -1.85 -19.80 10.86
C LYS A 272 -3.01 -19.69 11.86
N HIS A 273 -3.18 -18.54 12.49
CA HIS A 273 -4.10 -18.34 13.61
C HIS A 273 -5.25 -17.38 13.29
N THR A 274 -5.43 -17.04 12.03
CA THR A 274 -6.51 -16.14 11.61
C THR A 274 -7.22 -16.66 10.36
N THR A 275 -8.51 -16.33 10.24
CA THR A 275 -9.30 -16.52 9.01
C THR A 275 -9.29 -15.27 8.12
N LEU A 276 -8.78 -14.12 8.63
CA LEU A 276 -8.60 -12.92 7.85
C LEU A 276 -7.50 -13.13 6.83
N PRO A 277 -7.75 -12.95 5.52
CA PRO A 277 -6.72 -13.10 4.51
C PRO A 277 -5.55 -12.14 4.74
N ILE A 278 -4.34 -12.67 4.62
CA ILE A 278 -3.11 -11.88 4.74
C ILE A 278 -2.42 -11.87 3.38
N SER A 279 -1.94 -10.71 2.97
CA SER A 279 -1.06 -10.52 1.82
C SER A 279 0.35 -10.21 2.29
N ILE A 280 1.34 -10.91 1.71
CA ILE A 280 2.75 -10.65 1.98
C ILE A 280 3.37 -9.80 0.87
N VAL A 281 4.15 -8.77 1.27
CA VAL A 281 5.02 -8.01 0.37
C VAL A 281 6.43 -7.92 0.95
N GLY A 282 7.44 -8.15 0.12
CA GLY A 282 8.84 -7.97 0.52
C GLY A 282 9.77 -9.04 -0.01
N GLY A 283 10.62 -8.70 -0.98
CA GLY A 283 11.68 -9.56 -1.49
C GLY A 283 11.23 -10.72 -2.40
N ILE A 284 9.99 -10.75 -2.86
CA ILE A 284 9.47 -11.78 -3.77
C ILE A 284 10.04 -11.53 -5.17
N LYS A 285 10.82 -12.48 -5.69
CA LYS A 285 11.61 -12.31 -6.93
C LYS A 285 11.63 -13.53 -7.84
N SER A 286 11.23 -14.71 -7.38
CA SER A 286 11.37 -15.97 -8.12
C SER A 286 10.11 -16.84 -8.01
N ILE A 287 10.03 -17.83 -8.88
CA ILE A 287 9.02 -18.90 -8.79
C ILE A 287 9.12 -19.64 -7.47
N GLU A 288 10.35 -19.92 -6.99
CA GLU A 288 10.60 -20.57 -5.71
C GLU A 288 10.01 -19.77 -4.53
N ASP A 289 10.15 -18.42 -4.52
CA ASP A 289 9.53 -17.56 -3.52
C ASP A 289 7.99 -17.71 -3.53
N ILE A 290 7.40 -17.75 -4.73
CA ILE A 290 5.95 -17.90 -4.92
C ILE A 290 5.48 -19.27 -4.42
N GLU A 291 6.17 -20.35 -4.79
CA GLU A 291 5.86 -21.72 -4.37
C GLU A 291 5.96 -21.87 -2.85
N LYS A 292 6.96 -21.24 -2.22
CA LYS A 292 7.09 -21.23 -0.75
C LYS A 292 5.87 -20.55 -0.09
N ILE A 293 5.40 -19.42 -0.64
CA ILE A 293 4.19 -18.74 -0.13
C ILE A 293 2.96 -19.61 -0.35
N GLN A 294 2.79 -20.22 -1.51
CA GLN A 294 1.65 -21.08 -1.83
C GLN A 294 1.52 -22.31 -0.91
N ASN A 295 2.65 -22.82 -0.43
CA ASN A 295 2.71 -23.93 0.53
C ASN A 295 2.57 -23.46 1.99
N SER A 296 2.11 -22.23 2.23
CA SER A 296 1.91 -21.63 3.53
C SER A 296 0.42 -21.27 3.78
N ASN A 297 0.16 -20.57 4.87
CA ASN A 297 -1.18 -20.06 5.19
C ASN A 297 -1.43 -18.64 4.65
N ILE A 298 -0.58 -18.14 3.76
CA ILE A 298 -0.69 -16.80 3.18
C ILE A 298 -1.34 -16.90 1.80
N PRO A 299 -2.62 -16.47 1.65
CA PRO A 299 -3.35 -16.65 0.41
C PRO A 299 -3.03 -15.64 -0.68
N LEU A 300 -2.42 -14.49 -0.35
CA LEU A 300 -2.24 -13.36 -1.26
C LEU A 300 -0.76 -12.98 -1.39
N ILE A 301 -0.35 -12.68 -2.62
CA ILE A 301 1.05 -12.41 -2.99
C ILE A 301 1.16 -11.01 -3.58
N SER A 302 1.71 -10.07 -2.81
CA SER A 302 1.89 -8.69 -3.24
C SER A 302 3.29 -8.44 -3.81
N LEU A 303 3.35 -7.93 -5.04
CA LEU A 303 4.59 -7.62 -5.73
C LEU A 303 4.80 -6.10 -5.81
N GLY A 304 6.01 -5.64 -5.51
CA GLY A 304 6.41 -4.24 -5.60
C GLY A 304 7.52 -4.02 -6.63
N ARG A 305 8.78 -4.03 -6.19
CA ARG A 305 9.97 -3.71 -7.01
C ARG A 305 10.15 -4.63 -8.22
N ALA A 306 9.73 -5.90 -8.15
CA ALA A 306 9.76 -6.81 -9.30
C ALA A 306 8.93 -6.24 -10.45
N LEU A 307 7.72 -5.70 -10.18
CA LEU A 307 6.85 -5.08 -11.17
C LEU A 307 7.35 -3.71 -11.68
N ILE A 308 8.12 -2.96 -10.86
CA ILE A 308 8.82 -1.75 -11.34
C ILE A 308 9.89 -2.13 -12.36
N CYS A 309 10.53 -3.28 -12.18
CA CYS A 309 11.58 -3.77 -13.05
C CYS A 309 11.00 -4.39 -14.33
N GLU A 310 9.99 -5.22 -14.19
CA GLU A 310 9.38 -6.03 -15.24
C GLU A 310 7.86 -6.11 -14.99
N PRO A 311 7.07 -5.21 -15.60
CA PRO A 311 5.60 -5.28 -15.47
C PRO A 311 5.01 -6.61 -15.95
N ASP A 312 5.72 -7.30 -16.86
CA ASP A 312 5.35 -8.58 -17.49
C ASP A 312 5.93 -9.83 -16.79
N ILE A 313 6.46 -9.68 -15.56
CA ILE A 313 7.17 -10.79 -14.89
C ILE A 313 6.29 -12.02 -14.67
N LEU A 314 4.99 -11.85 -14.35
CA LEU A 314 4.09 -12.98 -14.18
C LEU A 314 3.84 -13.73 -15.49
N THR A 315 3.74 -13.02 -16.60
CA THR A 315 3.67 -13.62 -17.95
C THR A 315 4.93 -14.43 -18.24
N LYS A 316 6.12 -13.90 -17.96
CA LYS A 316 7.39 -14.62 -18.12
C LYS A 316 7.49 -15.86 -17.28
N PHE A 317 7.04 -15.80 -16.03
CA PHE A 317 7.00 -16.97 -15.14
C PHE A 317 6.02 -18.04 -15.64
N ALA A 318 4.84 -17.62 -16.09
CA ALA A 318 3.82 -18.53 -16.60
C ALA A 318 4.22 -19.24 -17.90
N THR A 319 4.95 -18.53 -18.78
CA THR A 319 5.40 -19.07 -20.06
C THR A 319 6.75 -19.79 -19.99
N GLY A 320 7.39 -19.84 -18.81
CA GLY A 320 8.70 -20.46 -18.64
C GLY A 320 9.87 -19.67 -19.26
N GLN A 321 9.64 -18.40 -19.63
CA GLN A 321 10.70 -17.53 -20.16
C GLN A 321 11.71 -17.11 -19.09
N SER A 322 11.32 -17.14 -17.83
CA SER A 322 12.20 -16.88 -16.69
C SER A 322 11.65 -17.57 -15.46
N ASP A 323 12.51 -17.92 -14.52
CA ASP A 323 12.19 -18.41 -13.18
C ASP A 323 12.47 -17.35 -12.10
N LYS A 324 13.14 -16.25 -12.48
CA LYS A 324 13.56 -15.18 -11.58
C LYS A 324 13.48 -13.80 -12.22
N SER A 325 13.03 -12.82 -11.45
CA SER A 325 13.02 -11.41 -11.88
C SER A 325 14.43 -10.84 -11.99
N LEU A 326 14.61 -9.94 -12.95
CA LEU A 326 15.83 -9.11 -13.08
C LEU A 326 16.01 -8.12 -11.91
N CYS A 327 15.02 -7.95 -11.04
CA CYS A 327 15.10 -7.07 -9.89
C CYS A 327 16.08 -7.60 -8.85
N VAL A 328 17.23 -6.95 -8.71
CA VAL A 328 18.27 -7.29 -7.73
C VAL A 328 18.11 -6.57 -6.40
N SER A 329 16.96 -6.01 -6.09
CA SER A 329 16.66 -5.28 -4.83
C SER A 329 17.68 -4.17 -4.49
N CYS A 330 18.25 -3.50 -5.50
CA CYS A 330 19.26 -2.45 -5.32
C CYS A 330 18.68 -1.12 -4.80
N ASN A 331 17.36 -1.00 -4.66
CA ASN A 331 16.60 0.16 -4.17
C ASN A 331 16.80 1.47 -4.97
N ARG A 332 17.55 1.45 -6.10
CA ARG A 332 17.80 2.65 -6.92
C ARG A 332 16.54 3.21 -7.57
N CYS A 333 15.48 2.42 -7.71
CA CYS A 333 14.18 2.91 -8.19
C CYS A 333 13.60 3.99 -7.26
N PHE A 334 13.88 3.96 -5.96
CA PHE A 334 13.45 4.99 -5.00
C PHE A 334 14.31 6.27 -5.03
N ALA A 335 15.52 6.22 -5.58
CA ALA A 335 16.34 7.42 -5.79
C ALA A 335 16.02 8.17 -7.09
N VAL A 336 15.41 7.47 -8.06
CA VAL A 336 15.12 8.03 -9.40
C VAL A 336 14.12 9.18 -9.38
N PRO A 337 13.04 9.17 -8.55
CA PRO A 337 12.09 10.28 -8.51
C PRO A 337 12.73 11.63 -8.21
N HIS A 338 13.75 11.66 -7.36
CA HIS A 338 14.52 12.88 -7.04
C HIS A 338 15.34 13.40 -8.22
N LEU A 339 15.65 12.54 -9.19
CA LEU A 339 16.47 12.87 -10.35
C LEU A 339 15.65 13.02 -11.65
N HIS A 340 14.56 12.29 -11.78
CA HIS A 340 13.86 12.08 -13.06
C HIS A 340 12.32 12.16 -12.97
N LYS A 341 11.77 12.59 -11.86
CA LYS A 341 10.33 12.82 -11.60
C LYS A 341 9.40 11.59 -11.67
N ASN A 342 9.88 10.37 -11.88
CA ASN A 342 9.04 9.17 -11.85
C ASN A 342 9.82 7.94 -11.38
N ILE A 343 9.11 6.96 -10.81
CA ILE A 343 9.71 5.70 -10.41
C ILE A 343 9.99 4.81 -11.62
N ARG A 344 11.18 4.21 -11.67
CA ARG A 344 11.57 3.25 -12.71
C ARG A 344 12.76 2.40 -12.31
N CYS A 345 12.90 1.23 -12.91
CA CYS A 345 14.10 0.42 -12.73
C CYS A 345 15.28 1.00 -13.51
N VAL A 346 16.32 1.46 -12.80
CA VAL A 346 17.53 2.04 -13.41
C VAL A 346 18.27 1.05 -14.30
N LEU A 347 18.32 -0.22 -13.90
CA LEU A 347 19.02 -1.27 -14.66
C LEU A 347 18.27 -1.63 -15.95
N HIS A 348 16.98 -1.79 -15.85
CA HIS A 348 16.14 -2.11 -17.02
C HIS A 348 16.08 -0.98 -18.04
N TRP A 349 15.95 0.26 -17.57
CA TRP A 349 15.97 1.45 -18.41
C TRP A 349 17.24 1.57 -19.26
N LYS A 350 18.42 1.23 -18.71
CA LYS A 350 19.66 1.22 -19.48
C LYS A 350 19.65 0.20 -20.61
N LYS A 351 19.09 -1.00 -20.38
CA LYS A 351 18.95 -2.04 -21.41
C LYS A 351 18.00 -1.62 -22.52
N ILE A 352 16.84 -1.04 -22.21
CA ILE A 352 15.88 -0.53 -23.22
C ILE A 352 16.51 0.56 -24.08
N ARG A 353 17.21 1.53 -23.48
CA ARG A 353 17.92 2.58 -24.25
C ARG A 353 19.02 2.03 -25.17
N GLN A 354 19.72 0.97 -24.75
CA GLN A 354 20.73 0.33 -25.59
C GLN A 354 20.10 -0.38 -26.78
N THR A 355 18.98 -1.06 -26.59
CA THR A 355 18.23 -1.73 -27.66
C THR A 355 17.60 -0.73 -28.66
N GLN A 356 17.16 0.44 -28.18
CA GLN A 356 16.61 1.50 -29.03
C GLN A 356 17.69 2.29 -29.79
N LYS A 357 18.93 2.34 -29.29
CA LYS A 357 20.06 2.97 -30.02
C LYS A 357 20.67 2.06 -31.07
N ASN A 358 20.42 0.75 -30.97
CA ASN A 358 20.92 -0.25 -31.93
C ASN A 358 19.86 -0.64 -33.00
N LYS A 359 18.71 0.02 -33.01
CA LYS A 359 17.70 0.04 -34.07
C LYS A 359 17.70 1.40 -34.78
#